data_e8b8d0340cd506948d37dd1967675613
#
_entry.id   e8b8d0340cd506948d37dd1967675613
#
_cell.length_a   1.000
_cell.length_b   1.000
_cell.length_c   1.000
_cell.angle_alpha   90.00
_cell.angle_beta   90.00
_cell.angle_gamma   90.00
#
_symmetry.space_group_name_H-M   'P 1'
#
loop_
_entity.id
_entity.type
_entity.pdbx_description
1 polymer ?
#
loop_
_entity_poly.entity_id
_entity_poly.type
_entity_poly.pdbx_seq_one_letter_code
_entity_poly.pdbx_strand_id
1 'polypeptide(L)'
;MNPKIYRQQDPRWASQPYKNKPYTVATDGCGLCAVTHCAIELDKYKNSTPRTFYSFMKQYATNGDGTEWVGIDKGLENYLGNSKRHYNMTSFFDELNKGGRVGVILFGKGTAPDGTVWTGGGHYVAFVQYKVEGGLHYLYTKDSNGNKCLDGWHSYEKSMKGCIPDVMWTAYLSGWVKDPDGWHYYQNGEKLKNNWAQDSIGWCYLDKSGNITKSEWIKWKDDWYYLKPDGYMKTNDWQKDSTGWCYLGKDGKQVKGAWIRWKNNMYYIKGDGYMQTGSANIPCSFDADGKLEASI
;
A
#
# COMPACT_ATOMS: atom_id res chain seq x y z
N MET A 1 -13.85 5.96 -4.62
CA MET A 1 -13.98 5.11 -5.84
C MET A 1 -14.37 3.72 -5.38
N ASN A 2 -15.41 3.10 -5.99
CA ASN A 2 -15.69 1.69 -5.71
C ASN A 2 -14.46 0.86 -6.12
N PRO A 3 -13.96 -0.04 -5.25
CA PRO A 3 -12.84 -0.89 -5.61
C PRO A 3 -13.19 -1.72 -6.85
N LYS A 4 -12.30 -1.71 -7.84
CA LYS A 4 -12.50 -2.53 -9.04
C LYS A 4 -12.56 -3.99 -8.64
N ILE A 5 -13.65 -4.67 -9.01
CA ILE A 5 -13.83 -6.09 -8.78
C ILE A 5 -13.86 -6.77 -10.15
N TYR A 6 -13.05 -7.80 -10.30
CA TYR A 6 -12.93 -8.55 -11.54
C TYR A 6 -13.61 -9.90 -11.41
N ARG A 7 -14.63 -10.12 -12.24
CA ARG A 7 -15.35 -11.40 -12.32
C ARG A 7 -14.64 -12.33 -13.28
N GLN A 8 -14.58 -13.60 -12.95
CA GLN A 8 -14.01 -14.60 -13.85
C GLN A 8 -14.83 -14.78 -15.14
N GLN A 9 -16.13 -14.46 -15.10
CA GLN A 9 -17.04 -14.50 -16.26
C GLN A 9 -17.00 -13.24 -17.14
N ASP A 10 -16.15 -12.26 -16.84
CA ASP A 10 -16.02 -11.04 -17.66
C ASP A 10 -15.59 -11.39 -19.09
N PRO A 11 -16.33 -10.94 -20.13
CA PRO A 11 -16.05 -11.28 -21.54
C PRO A 11 -14.64 -10.97 -22.01
N ARG A 12 -13.96 -10.02 -21.35
CA ARG A 12 -12.60 -9.63 -21.71
C ARG A 12 -11.56 -10.73 -21.51
N TRP A 13 -11.82 -11.71 -20.65
CA TRP A 13 -10.92 -12.83 -20.34
C TRP A 13 -11.61 -14.18 -20.11
N ALA A 14 -12.92 -14.22 -19.94
CA ALA A 14 -13.69 -15.41 -19.60
C ALA A 14 -13.40 -16.63 -20.47
N SER A 15 -13.29 -16.42 -21.79
CA SER A 15 -13.03 -17.48 -22.77
C SER A 15 -11.57 -17.93 -22.89
N GLN A 16 -10.64 -17.29 -22.14
CA GLN A 16 -9.23 -17.69 -22.18
C GLN A 16 -9.06 -19.10 -21.64
N PRO A 17 -8.36 -20.00 -22.37
CA PRO A 17 -8.12 -21.38 -21.90
C PRO A 17 -7.33 -21.40 -20.59
N TYR A 18 -7.90 -22.00 -19.55
CA TYR A 18 -7.25 -22.12 -18.24
C TYR A 18 -6.86 -23.57 -17.99
N LYS A 19 -5.77 -24.04 -18.57
CA LYS A 19 -5.27 -25.39 -18.82
C LYS A 19 -5.76 -25.92 -20.17
N ASN A 20 -6.25 -27.17 -20.24
CA ASN A 20 -6.75 -27.81 -21.46
C ASN A 20 -8.25 -27.51 -21.62
N LYS A 21 -8.73 -27.52 -22.88
CA LYS A 21 -10.19 -27.47 -23.14
C LYS A 21 -10.93 -28.62 -22.45
N PRO A 22 -12.11 -28.40 -21.88
CA PRO A 22 -12.99 -27.23 -22.04
C PRO A 22 -12.78 -26.14 -20.99
N TYR A 23 -11.78 -26.24 -20.10
CA TYR A 23 -11.56 -25.35 -18.94
C TYR A 23 -11.09 -23.96 -19.35
N THR A 24 -11.74 -22.94 -18.80
CA THR A 24 -11.50 -21.53 -19.13
C THR A 24 -11.36 -20.70 -17.85
N VAL A 25 -10.98 -19.44 -17.98
CA VAL A 25 -11.00 -18.50 -16.84
C VAL A 25 -12.41 -18.38 -16.26
N ALA A 26 -13.46 -18.43 -17.08
CA ALA A 26 -14.84 -18.37 -16.60
C ALA A 26 -15.22 -19.51 -15.66
N THR A 27 -14.68 -20.70 -15.88
CA THR A 27 -15.01 -21.91 -15.10
C THR A 27 -14.03 -22.16 -13.96
N ASP A 28 -12.72 -21.91 -14.16
CA ASP A 28 -11.64 -22.37 -13.30
C ASP A 28 -10.69 -21.24 -12.82
N GLY A 29 -10.96 -19.99 -13.22
CA GLY A 29 -10.05 -18.86 -13.01
C GLY A 29 -10.19 -18.14 -11.67
N CYS A 30 -10.86 -18.70 -10.65
CA CYS A 30 -11.05 -18.03 -9.35
C CYS A 30 -9.71 -17.71 -8.65
N GLY A 31 -8.74 -18.63 -8.70
CA GLY A 31 -7.40 -18.39 -8.14
C GLY A 31 -6.63 -17.26 -8.86
N LEU A 32 -6.71 -17.21 -10.21
CA LEU A 32 -6.18 -16.08 -10.98
C LEU A 32 -6.79 -14.75 -10.55
N CYS A 33 -8.13 -14.69 -10.44
CA CYS A 33 -8.83 -13.48 -10.04
C CYS A 33 -8.51 -13.10 -8.59
N ALA A 34 -8.41 -14.06 -7.67
CA ALA A 34 -8.08 -13.82 -6.29
C ALA A 34 -6.67 -13.21 -6.13
N VAL A 35 -5.65 -13.79 -6.77
CA VAL A 35 -4.29 -13.22 -6.78
C VAL A 35 -4.27 -11.84 -7.44
N THR A 36 -5.05 -11.63 -8.53
CA THR A 36 -5.19 -10.33 -9.17
C THR A 36 -5.72 -9.28 -8.21
N HIS A 37 -6.79 -9.60 -7.46
CA HIS A 37 -7.36 -8.68 -6.47
C HIS A 37 -6.37 -8.30 -5.38
N CYS A 38 -5.59 -9.26 -4.87
CA CYS A 38 -4.52 -8.97 -3.91
C CYS A 38 -3.47 -8.02 -4.52
N ALA A 39 -3.04 -8.27 -5.76
CA ALA A 39 -1.99 -7.50 -6.40
C ALA A 39 -2.40 -6.06 -6.77
N ILE A 40 -3.65 -5.83 -7.16
CA ILE A 40 -4.13 -4.48 -7.51
C ILE A 40 -4.38 -3.57 -6.29
N GLU A 41 -4.38 -4.11 -5.09
CA GLU A 41 -4.38 -3.31 -3.86
C GLU A 41 -3.07 -2.52 -3.70
N LEU A 42 -1.98 -2.96 -4.34
CA LEU A 42 -0.76 -2.17 -4.49
C LEU A 42 -0.92 -1.13 -5.61
N ASP A 43 -0.43 0.06 -5.36
CA ASP A 43 -0.55 1.18 -6.30
C ASP A 43 0.05 0.88 -7.68
N LYS A 44 1.17 0.16 -7.73
CA LYS A 44 1.84 -0.25 -8.98
C LYS A 44 1.00 -1.16 -9.89
N TYR A 45 -0.01 -1.84 -9.35
CA TYR A 45 -0.89 -2.74 -10.10
C TYR A 45 -2.32 -2.23 -10.26
N LYS A 46 -2.65 -1.04 -9.76
CA LYS A 46 -4.01 -0.48 -9.73
C LYS A 46 -4.76 -0.45 -11.07
N ASN A 47 -4.04 -0.42 -12.19
CA ASN A 47 -4.60 -0.42 -13.54
C ASN A 47 -4.56 -1.81 -14.22
N SER A 48 -4.08 -2.84 -13.52
CA SER A 48 -4.00 -4.20 -14.05
C SER A 48 -5.37 -4.90 -14.04
N THR A 49 -5.45 -6.03 -14.75
CA THR A 49 -6.63 -6.87 -14.88
C THR A 49 -6.20 -8.34 -14.80
N PRO A 50 -7.11 -9.31 -14.63
CA PRO A 50 -6.77 -10.73 -14.70
C PRO A 50 -5.95 -11.10 -15.94
N ARG A 51 -6.16 -10.42 -17.06
CA ARG A 51 -5.37 -10.65 -18.29
C ARG A 51 -3.88 -10.35 -18.10
N THR A 52 -3.53 -9.38 -17.26
CA THR A 52 -2.13 -9.05 -16.93
C THR A 52 -1.43 -10.21 -16.22
N PHE A 53 -2.14 -10.92 -15.36
CA PHE A 53 -1.60 -11.99 -14.53
C PHE A 53 -1.80 -13.39 -15.16
N TYR A 54 -2.57 -13.50 -16.22
CA TYR A 54 -2.98 -14.75 -16.85
C TYR A 54 -1.82 -15.64 -17.27
N SER A 55 -0.84 -15.10 -17.99
CA SER A 55 0.29 -15.89 -18.53
C SER A 55 1.11 -16.59 -17.46
N PHE A 56 1.25 -15.96 -16.30
CA PHE A 56 1.93 -16.54 -15.15
C PHE A 56 1.03 -17.54 -14.43
N MET A 57 -0.21 -17.16 -14.08
CA MET A 57 -1.09 -17.99 -13.26
C MET A 57 -1.58 -19.26 -13.96
N LYS A 58 -1.76 -19.22 -15.29
CA LYS A 58 -2.21 -20.41 -16.04
C LYS A 58 -1.27 -21.60 -15.99
N GLN A 59 0.00 -21.39 -15.63
CA GLN A 59 0.99 -22.48 -15.46
C GLN A 59 0.61 -23.40 -14.30
N TYR A 60 -0.13 -22.89 -13.34
CA TYR A 60 -0.60 -23.59 -12.14
C TYR A 60 -2.08 -23.97 -12.21
N ALA A 61 -2.70 -23.86 -13.38
CA ALA A 61 -4.05 -24.29 -13.59
C ALA A 61 -4.13 -25.83 -13.65
N THR A 62 -5.22 -26.40 -13.16
CA THR A 62 -5.54 -27.82 -13.23
C THR A 62 -6.57 -28.12 -14.31
N ASN A 63 -6.86 -29.40 -14.56
CA ASN A 63 -7.91 -29.80 -15.49
C ASN A 63 -9.24 -29.97 -14.72
N GLY A 64 -9.88 -28.83 -14.38
CA GLY A 64 -11.22 -28.81 -13.76
C GLY A 64 -11.26 -28.56 -12.26
N ASP A 65 -10.09 -28.45 -11.60
CA ASP A 65 -10.00 -28.15 -10.16
C ASP A 65 -9.48 -26.72 -9.88
N GLY A 66 -9.49 -25.86 -10.89
CA GLY A 66 -9.09 -24.47 -10.79
C GLY A 66 -7.57 -24.26 -10.76
N THR A 67 -7.06 -23.59 -9.73
CA THR A 67 -5.64 -23.27 -9.53
C THR A 67 -5.06 -24.16 -8.42
N GLU A 68 -3.88 -24.73 -8.66
CA GLU A 68 -3.15 -25.45 -7.61
C GLU A 68 -2.79 -24.53 -6.42
N TRP A 69 -2.69 -25.09 -5.23
CA TRP A 69 -2.30 -24.34 -4.03
C TRP A 69 -0.94 -23.66 -4.18
N VAL A 70 0.03 -24.36 -4.80
CA VAL A 70 1.34 -23.80 -5.10
C VAL A 70 1.24 -22.60 -6.06
N GLY A 71 0.23 -22.57 -6.91
CA GLY A 71 -0.03 -21.44 -7.81
C GLY A 71 -0.46 -20.17 -7.06
N ILE A 72 -1.20 -20.31 -5.97
CA ILE A 72 -1.54 -19.20 -5.11
C ILE A 72 -0.28 -18.65 -4.42
N ASP A 73 0.56 -19.53 -3.84
CA ASP A 73 1.84 -19.10 -3.25
C ASP A 73 2.70 -18.36 -4.28
N LYS A 74 2.94 -18.99 -5.44
CA LYS A 74 3.79 -18.41 -6.50
C LYS A 74 3.21 -17.13 -7.08
N GLY A 75 1.89 -17.02 -7.18
CA GLY A 75 1.22 -15.79 -7.61
C GLY A 75 1.43 -14.65 -6.62
N LEU A 76 1.22 -14.89 -5.33
CA LEU A 76 1.44 -13.90 -4.28
C LEU A 76 2.93 -13.54 -4.18
N GLU A 77 3.85 -14.51 -4.19
CA GLU A 77 5.30 -14.27 -4.20
C GLU A 77 5.73 -13.41 -5.39
N ASN A 78 5.26 -13.74 -6.60
CA ASN A 78 5.67 -13.03 -7.82
C ASN A 78 5.20 -11.57 -7.86
N TYR A 79 3.99 -11.30 -7.38
CA TYR A 79 3.38 -9.98 -7.50
C TYR A 79 3.48 -9.13 -6.23
N LEU A 80 3.48 -9.76 -5.05
CA LEU A 80 3.57 -9.08 -3.76
C LEU A 80 4.93 -9.26 -3.08
N GLY A 81 5.78 -10.17 -3.58
CA GLY A 81 7.10 -10.44 -3.06
C GLY A 81 7.14 -11.43 -1.89
N ASN A 82 5.99 -11.92 -1.45
CA ASN A 82 5.90 -12.86 -0.34
C ASN A 82 4.59 -13.64 -0.36
N SER A 83 4.57 -14.79 0.32
CA SER A 83 3.38 -15.58 0.60
C SER A 83 3.57 -16.35 1.90
N LYS A 84 2.51 -16.48 2.68
CA LYS A 84 2.49 -17.35 3.86
C LYS A 84 1.20 -18.13 3.88
N ARG A 85 1.32 -19.46 3.90
CA ARG A 85 0.18 -20.38 3.98
C ARG A 85 -0.18 -20.65 5.44
N HIS A 86 -1.48 -20.72 5.73
CA HIS A 86 -2.04 -21.00 7.05
C HIS A 86 -2.98 -22.19 6.98
N TYR A 87 -2.90 -23.09 7.97
CA TYR A 87 -3.70 -24.29 8.08
C TYR A 87 -4.69 -24.25 9.26
N ASN A 88 -4.73 -23.13 9.99
CA ASN A 88 -5.69 -22.89 11.06
C ASN A 88 -5.97 -21.40 11.25
N MET A 89 -7.11 -21.08 11.82
CA MET A 89 -7.57 -19.70 11.98
C MET A 89 -6.74 -18.91 12.98
N THR A 90 -6.17 -19.52 14.02
CA THR A 90 -5.33 -18.82 14.99
C THR A 90 -4.10 -18.21 14.31
N SER A 91 -3.33 -19.05 13.61
CA SER A 91 -2.17 -18.56 12.83
C SER A 91 -2.55 -17.52 11.76
N PHE A 92 -3.73 -17.66 11.16
CA PHE A 92 -4.24 -16.73 10.16
C PHE A 92 -4.55 -15.36 10.79
N PHE A 93 -5.33 -15.32 11.87
CA PHE A 93 -5.65 -14.06 12.56
C PHE A 93 -4.45 -13.41 13.22
N ASP A 94 -3.52 -14.19 13.79
CA ASP A 94 -2.24 -13.65 14.31
C ASP A 94 -1.46 -12.91 13.23
N GLU A 95 -1.48 -13.42 12.01
CA GLU A 95 -0.83 -12.73 10.88
C GLU A 95 -1.60 -11.47 10.47
N LEU A 96 -2.94 -11.52 10.40
CA LEU A 96 -3.79 -10.38 10.04
C LEU A 96 -3.70 -9.24 11.07
N ASN A 97 -3.57 -9.55 12.35
CA ASN A 97 -3.44 -8.56 13.42
C ASN A 97 -2.18 -7.68 13.31
N LYS A 98 -1.19 -8.09 12.51
CA LYS A 98 -0.01 -7.26 12.20
C LYS A 98 -0.34 -6.08 11.27
N GLY A 99 -1.51 -6.08 10.63
CA GLY A 99 -1.94 -5.07 9.66
C GLY A 99 -1.29 -5.21 8.29
N GLY A 100 -1.77 -4.45 7.31
CA GLY A 100 -1.21 -4.41 5.95
C GLY A 100 -1.20 -5.75 5.21
N ARG A 101 -2.13 -6.63 5.55
CA ARG A 101 -2.24 -7.96 4.94
C ARG A 101 -3.38 -8.00 3.93
N VAL A 102 -3.08 -8.64 2.81
CA VAL A 102 -4.06 -9.15 1.84
C VAL A 102 -3.88 -10.66 1.73
N GLY A 103 -4.79 -11.33 1.09
CA GLY A 103 -4.58 -12.75 0.82
C GLY A 103 -5.76 -13.44 0.15
N VAL A 104 -5.70 -14.76 0.18
CA VAL A 104 -6.64 -15.62 -0.49
C VAL A 104 -7.17 -16.65 0.50
N ILE A 105 -8.46 -16.90 0.44
CA ILE A 105 -9.14 -17.95 1.20
C ILE A 105 -9.68 -18.96 0.22
N LEU A 106 -9.40 -20.24 0.42
CA LEU A 106 -10.06 -21.32 -0.29
C LEU A 106 -11.30 -21.73 0.50
N PHE A 107 -12.47 -21.32 0.06
CA PHE A 107 -13.73 -21.80 0.60
C PHE A 107 -14.07 -23.20 0.09
N GLY A 108 -14.39 -24.09 1.00
CA GLY A 108 -14.94 -25.39 0.70
C GLY A 108 -16.47 -25.39 0.72
N LYS A 109 -17.05 -26.56 0.43
CA LYS A 109 -18.48 -26.77 0.57
C LYS A 109 -18.92 -26.65 2.03
N GLY A 110 -19.94 -25.86 2.29
CA GLY A 110 -20.47 -25.67 3.64
C GLY A 110 -21.48 -24.54 3.69
N THR A 111 -22.09 -24.36 4.87
CA THR A 111 -23.02 -23.29 5.16
C THR A 111 -22.57 -22.62 6.46
N ALA A 112 -22.41 -21.31 6.42
CA ALA A 112 -22.04 -20.51 7.58
C ALA A 112 -23.22 -20.37 8.56
N PRO A 113 -22.98 -19.93 9.82
CA PRO A 113 -24.02 -19.79 10.84
C PRO A 113 -25.18 -18.87 10.44
N ASP A 114 -24.95 -17.87 9.60
CA ASP A 114 -25.98 -16.94 9.08
C ASP A 114 -26.67 -17.47 7.81
N GLY A 115 -26.37 -18.67 7.37
CA GLY A 115 -26.91 -19.27 6.14
C GLY A 115 -26.10 -18.98 4.88
N THR A 116 -25.02 -18.22 4.97
CA THR A 116 -24.17 -17.91 3.80
C THR A 116 -23.52 -19.18 3.24
N VAL A 117 -23.59 -19.35 1.93
CA VAL A 117 -22.91 -20.41 1.17
C VAL A 117 -21.97 -19.76 0.15
N TRP A 118 -20.67 -19.89 0.35
CA TRP A 118 -19.65 -19.32 -0.53
C TRP A 118 -19.50 -20.08 -1.83
N THR A 119 -19.62 -21.38 -1.78
CA THR A 119 -19.47 -22.27 -2.95
C THR A 119 -20.14 -23.61 -2.76
N GLY A 120 -20.47 -24.28 -3.86
CA GLY A 120 -20.89 -25.68 -3.88
C GLY A 120 -19.72 -26.67 -3.99
N GLY A 121 -18.51 -26.18 -4.21
CA GLY A 121 -17.25 -26.94 -4.34
C GLY A 121 -16.09 -26.14 -3.75
N GLY A 122 -14.93 -26.10 -4.41
CA GLY A 122 -13.81 -25.25 -4.05
C GLY A 122 -13.91 -23.87 -4.70
N HIS A 123 -13.62 -22.78 -3.97
CA HIS A 123 -13.61 -21.44 -4.54
C HIS A 123 -12.61 -20.52 -3.85
N TYR A 124 -11.71 -19.90 -4.62
CA TYR A 124 -10.76 -18.93 -4.14
C TYR A 124 -11.37 -17.52 -4.12
N VAL A 125 -11.35 -16.89 -2.96
CA VAL A 125 -11.79 -15.50 -2.75
C VAL A 125 -10.64 -14.69 -2.17
N ALA A 126 -10.41 -13.51 -2.71
CA ALA A 126 -9.46 -12.58 -2.14
C ALA A 126 -10.05 -11.85 -0.94
N PHE A 127 -9.23 -11.54 0.05
CA PHE A 127 -9.50 -10.49 1.01
C PHE A 127 -8.42 -9.40 0.92
N VAL A 128 -8.82 -8.16 1.11
CA VAL A 128 -7.93 -7.01 0.91
C VAL A 128 -7.88 -6.07 2.09
N GLN A 129 -8.77 -6.22 3.05
CA GLN A 129 -8.76 -5.49 4.32
C GLN A 129 -9.24 -6.40 5.45
N TYR A 130 -8.80 -6.07 6.68
CA TYR A 130 -9.16 -6.79 7.89
C TYR A 130 -9.38 -5.82 9.05
N LYS A 131 -10.36 -6.12 9.90
CA LYS A 131 -10.60 -5.43 11.16
C LYS A 131 -11.19 -6.35 12.21
N VAL A 132 -11.04 -5.98 13.48
CA VAL A 132 -11.77 -6.58 14.60
C VAL A 132 -12.74 -5.54 15.14
N GLU A 133 -14.00 -5.90 15.30
CA GLU A 133 -15.06 -5.01 15.81
C GLU A 133 -16.04 -5.83 16.66
N GLY A 134 -16.29 -5.37 17.88
CA GLY A 134 -17.16 -6.09 18.82
C GLY A 134 -16.69 -7.52 19.13
N GLY A 135 -15.40 -7.79 19.09
CA GLY A 135 -14.82 -9.14 19.31
C GLY A 135 -14.97 -10.09 18.12
N LEU A 136 -15.49 -9.63 16.98
CA LEU A 136 -15.62 -10.40 15.76
C LEU A 136 -14.56 -9.99 14.74
N HIS A 137 -14.09 -10.96 13.93
CA HIS A 137 -13.12 -10.76 12.88
C HIS A 137 -13.83 -10.49 11.55
N TYR A 138 -13.51 -9.37 10.90
CA TYR A 138 -14.10 -8.98 9.63
C TYR A 138 -13.05 -8.92 8.53
N LEU A 139 -13.37 -9.50 7.39
CA LEU A 139 -12.57 -9.48 6.17
C LEU A 139 -13.34 -8.75 5.06
N TYR A 140 -12.69 -7.84 4.35
CA TYR A 140 -13.26 -7.24 3.15
C TYR A 140 -12.91 -8.13 1.97
N THR A 141 -13.90 -8.85 1.45
CA THR A 141 -13.71 -9.80 0.37
C THR A 141 -13.93 -9.20 -1.00
N LYS A 142 -13.21 -9.74 -1.98
CA LYS A 142 -13.43 -9.52 -3.42
C LYS A 142 -13.62 -10.87 -4.07
N ASP A 143 -14.86 -11.18 -4.33
CA ASP A 143 -15.29 -12.45 -4.93
C ASP A 143 -15.32 -12.36 -6.45
N SER A 144 -14.75 -13.32 -7.14
CA SER A 144 -14.74 -13.38 -8.60
C SER A 144 -15.96 -14.10 -9.21
N ASN A 145 -16.81 -14.71 -8.39
CA ASN A 145 -18.00 -15.41 -8.86
C ASN A 145 -19.11 -14.43 -9.29
N GLY A 146 -19.38 -14.35 -10.58
CA GLY A 146 -20.33 -13.39 -11.13
C GLY A 146 -21.79 -13.59 -10.74
N ASN A 147 -22.18 -14.80 -10.34
CA ASN A 147 -23.59 -15.14 -10.09
C ASN A 147 -24.00 -15.03 -8.61
N LYS A 148 -23.04 -15.14 -7.69
CA LYS A 148 -23.24 -15.08 -6.23
C LYS A 148 -22.04 -14.43 -5.58
N CYS A 149 -21.76 -13.19 -5.98
CA CYS A 149 -20.60 -12.50 -5.45
C CYS A 149 -20.84 -12.02 -4.01
N LEU A 150 -19.98 -12.43 -3.13
CA LEU A 150 -19.95 -12.01 -1.73
C LEU A 150 -18.82 -11.00 -1.53
N ASP A 151 -19.01 -9.79 -2.11
CA ASP A 151 -18.08 -8.68 -1.94
C ASP A 151 -18.42 -7.87 -0.69
N GLY A 152 -17.39 -7.31 -0.06
CA GLY A 152 -17.56 -6.40 1.08
C GLY A 152 -17.13 -7.00 2.40
N TRP A 153 -17.58 -6.37 3.49
CA TRP A 153 -17.25 -6.80 4.84
C TRP A 153 -18.08 -8.01 5.28
N HIS A 154 -17.40 -9.10 5.60
CA HIS A 154 -18.00 -10.31 6.14
C HIS A 154 -17.34 -10.70 7.45
N SER A 155 -18.15 -11.06 8.46
CA SER A 155 -17.63 -11.61 9.71
C SER A 155 -17.26 -13.08 9.50
N TYR A 156 -16.07 -13.45 9.96
CA TYR A 156 -15.66 -14.84 9.98
C TYR A 156 -16.65 -15.70 10.79
N GLU A 157 -16.99 -15.27 11.99
CA GLU A 157 -17.80 -16.03 12.92
C GLU A 157 -19.23 -16.26 12.42
N LYS A 158 -19.78 -15.30 11.67
CA LYS A 158 -21.18 -15.35 11.17
C LYS A 158 -21.26 -15.91 9.76
N SER A 159 -20.43 -15.41 8.86
CA SER A 159 -20.62 -15.60 7.41
C SER A 159 -19.58 -16.52 6.77
N MET A 160 -18.56 -16.98 7.48
CA MET A 160 -17.47 -17.79 6.91
C MET A 160 -17.20 -19.08 7.67
N LYS A 161 -17.38 -19.11 8.98
CA LYS A 161 -17.13 -20.29 9.82
C LYS A 161 -17.94 -21.48 9.33
N GLY A 162 -17.28 -22.62 9.11
CA GLY A 162 -17.89 -23.82 8.54
C GLY A 162 -17.85 -23.94 7.02
N CYS A 163 -17.41 -22.87 6.31
CA CYS A 163 -17.20 -22.88 4.86
C CYS A 163 -15.71 -22.82 4.47
N ILE A 164 -14.81 -22.52 5.36
CA ILE A 164 -13.38 -22.44 5.10
C ILE A 164 -12.75 -23.81 5.24
N PRO A 165 -12.14 -24.39 4.20
CA PRO A 165 -11.23 -25.49 4.39
C PRO A 165 -9.98 -25.00 5.15
N ASP A 166 -9.19 -25.93 5.70
CA ASP A 166 -8.04 -25.61 6.55
C ASP A 166 -6.84 -25.01 5.78
N VAL A 167 -7.12 -24.13 4.80
CA VAL A 167 -6.08 -23.51 3.99
C VAL A 167 -6.43 -22.06 3.60
N MET A 168 -5.58 -21.13 4.02
CA MET A 168 -5.63 -19.72 3.68
C MET A 168 -4.22 -19.20 3.39
N TRP A 169 -4.12 -18.11 2.65
CA TRP A 169 -2.86 -17.44 2.35
C TRP A 169 -2.92 -15.99 2.78
N THR A 170 -1.81 -15.49 3.31
CA THR A 170 -1.58 -14.06 3.49
C THR A 170 -0.35 -13.64 2.72
N ALA A 171 -0.38 -12.40 2.24
CA ALA A 171 0.77 -11.65 1.79
C ALA A 171 0.71 -10.27 2.41
N TYR A 172 1.84 -9.63 2.63
CA TYR A 172 1.87 -8.29 3.18
C TYR A 172 2.09 -7.26 2.09
N LEU A 173 1.50 -6.08 2.33
CA LEU A 173 1.60 -4.95 1.45
C LEU A 173 2.87 -4.13 1.76
N SER A 174 3.39 -3.48 0.74
CA SER A 174 4.41 -2.44 0.88
C SER A 174 3.98 -1.25 0.03
N GLY A 175 4.17 -0.04 0.56
CA GLY A 175 3.71 1.19 -0.07
C GLY A 175 2.44 1.75 0.56
N TRP A 176 1.75 2.63 -0.17
CA TRP A 176 0.50 3.24 0.30
C TRP A 176 -0.66 2.26 0.24
N VAL A 177 -1.33 2.07 1.38
CA VAL A 177 -2.51 1.21 1.54
C VAL A 177 -3.63 2.03 2.16
N LYS A 178 -4.84 1.89 1.61
CA LYS A 178 -6.03 2.52 2.16
C LYS A 178 -6.70 1.58 3.16
N ASP A 179 -6.51 1.85 4.43
CA ASP A 179 -7.19 1.19 5.53
C ASP A 179 -8.59 1.80 5.79
N PRO A 180 -9.44 1.22 6.63
CA PRO A 180 -10.73 1.80 7.00
C PRO A 180 -10.65 3.19 7.64
N ASP A 181 -9.54 3.49 8.32
CA ASP A 181 -9.26 4.75 9.03
C ASP A 181 -8.45 5.76 8.19
N GLY A 182 -8.00 5.39 6.97
CA GLY A 182 -7.29 6.30 6.08
C GLY A 182 -6.18 5.69 5.26
N TRP A 183 -5.34 6.56 4.67
CA TRP A 183 -4.16 6.16 3.92
C TRP A 183 -2.95 6.04 4.84
N HIS A 184 -2.31 4.87 4.84
CA HIS A 184 -1.10 4.58 5.59
C HIS A 184 -0.01 4.00 4.69
N TYR A 185 1.23 4.19 5.08
CA TYR A 185 2.35 3.59 4.39
C TYR A 185 2.81 2.33 5.12
N TYR A 186 2.93 1.23 4.39
CA TYR A 186 3.41 -0.04 4.91
C TYR A 186 4.80 -0.36 4.36
N GLN A 187 5.65 -0.88 5.22
CA GLN A 187 6.95 -1.41 4.85
C GLN A 187 7.06 -2.83 5.40
N ASN A 188 7.26 -3.81 4.52
CA ASN A 188 7.28 -5.23 4.89
C ASN A 188 6.03 -5.68 5.68
N GLY A 189 4.89 -5.12 5.35
CA GLY A 189 3.62 -5.42 5.98
C GLY A 189 3.38 -4.76 7.33
N GLU A 190 4.27 -3.94 7.80
CA GLU A 190 4.09 -3.16 9.03
C GLU A 190 3.78 -1.70 8.71
N LYS A 191 2.81 -1.14 9.42
CA LYS A 191 2.44 0.29 9.28
C LYS A 191 3.62 1.14 9.74
N LEU A 192 4.15 1.94 8.83
CA LEU A 192 5.27 2.84 9.11
C LEU A 192 4.82 3.95 10.06
N LYS A 193 5.57 4.18 11.13
CA LYS A 193 5.30 5.18 12.15
C LYS A 193 6.57 5.91 12.55
N ASN A 194 6.45 7.18 12.92
CA ASN A 194 7.59 8.03 13.28
C ASN A 194 8.75 7.92 12.28
N ASN A 195 8.44 7.93 10.98
CA ASN A 195 9.46 7.69 9.95
C ASN A 195 9.07 8.30 8.61
N TRP A 196 10.06 8.40 7.74
CA TRP A 196 9.91 8.90 6.39
C TRP A 196 9.54 7.79 5.41
N ALA A 197 8.60 8.08 4.53
CA ALA A 197 8.26 7.27 3.36
C ALA A 197 8.52 8.07 2.08
N GLN A 198 8.96 7.39 1.04
CA GLN A 198 9.16 7.97 -0.28
C GLN A 198 8.31 7.26 -1.31
N ASP A 199 7.67 8.02 -2.18
CA ASP A 199 7.00 7.51 -3.38
C ASP A 199 7.46 8.25 -4.64
N SER A 200 6.73 8.10 -5.74
CA SER A 200 7.06 8.75 -7.03
C SER A 200 6.89 10.27 -7.04
N ILE A 201 6.23 10.84 -6.02
CA ILE A 201 5.97 12.28 -5.91
C ILE A 201 7.01 12.94 -4.99
N GLY A 202 7.38 12.27 -3.89
CA GLY A 202 8.33 12.84 -2.93
C GLY A 202 8.38 12.11 -1.59
N TRP A 203 8.93 12.78 -0.58
CA TRP A 203 9.01 12.29 0.78
C TRP A 203 7.82 12.78 1.62
N CYS A 204 7.25 11.88 2.41
CA CYS A 204 6.24 12.15 3.44
C CYS A 204 6.76 11.70 4.81
N TYR A 205 6.30 12.33 5.88
CA TYR A 205 6.56 11.87 7.24
C TYR A 205 5.29 11.31 7.87
N LEU A 206 5.39 10.11 8.46
CA LEU A 206 4.32 9.44 9.17
C LEU A 206 4.51 9.66 10.67
N ASP A 207 3.47 10.13 11.35
CA ASP A 207 3.48 10.39 12.79
C ASP A 207 3.50 9.08 13.62
N LYS A 208 3.40 9.20 14.94
CA LYS A 208 3.37 8.06 15.88
C LYS A 208 2.19 7.10 15.66
N SER A 209 1.13 7.56 15.01
CA SER A 209 -0.06 6.76 14.67
C SER A 209 0.01 6.19 13.25
N GLY A 210 1.00 6.63 12.44
CA GLY A 210 1.16 6.27 11.03
C GLY A 210 0.37 7.17 10.08
N ASN A 211 -0.13 8.31 10.55
CA ASN A 211 -0.81 9.28 9.69
C ASN A 211 0.20 10.19 9.01
N ILE A 212 -0.15 10.69 7.82
CA ILE A 212 0.67 11.67 7.08
C ILE A 212 0.63 12.99 7.84
N THR A 213 1.81 13.48 8.21
CA THR A 213 1.97 14.84 8.78
C THR A 213 1.81 15.89 7.68
N LYS A 214 1.13 17.00 7.98
CA LYS A 214 0.81 18.07 7.01
C LYS A 214 0.92 19.43 7.64
N SER A 215 1.40 20.42 6.86
CA SER A 215 1.52 21.82 7.27
C SER A 215 2.28 22.01 8.59
N GLU A 216 3.32 21.21 8.82
CA GLU A 216 4.00 21.12 10.09
C GLU A 216 5.52 21.01 9.92
N TRP A 217 6.27 21.53 10.91
CA TRP A 217 7.69 21.34 11.03
C TRP A 217 8.02 20.03 11.75
N ILE A 218 8.91 19.24 11.16
CA ILE A 218 9.41 17.99 11.74
C ILE A 218 10.89 18.13 12.07
N LYS A 219 11.23 17.90 13.34
CA LYS A 219 12.62 17.70 13.74
C LYS A 219 12.97 16.23 13.57
N TRP A 220 13.89 15.94 12.65
CA TRP A 220 14.40 14.60 12.41
C TRP A 220 15.90 14.58 12.58
N LYS A 221 16.39 13.83 13.59
CA LYS A 221 17.77 13.90 14.04
C LYS A 221 18.10 15.34 14.43
N ASP A 222 19.09 15.95 13.81
CA ASP A 222 19.53 17.32 14.12
C ASP A 222 18.96 18.40 13.19
N ASP A 223 18.19 17.99 12.18
CA ASP A 223 17.69 18.86 11.12
C ASP A 223 16.18 19.11 11.22
N TRP A 224 15.74 20.28 10.72
CA TRP A 224 14.34 20.61 10.59
C TRP A 224 13.89 20.49 9.14
N TYR A 225 12.67 19.95 8.96
CA TYR A 225 12.00 19.75 7.67
C TYR A 225 10.58 20.31 7.76
N TYR A 226 10.02 20.77 6.65
CA TYR A 226 8.64 21.23 6.60
C TYR A 226 7.80 20.36 5.67
N LEU A 227 6.64 19.90 6.15
CA LEU A 227 5.66 19.18 5.36
C LEU A 227 4.62 20.15 4.85
N LYS A 228 4.39 20.14 3.52
CA LYS A 228 3.39 20.96 2.84
C LYS A 228 1.95 20.51 3.21
N PRO A 229 0.91 21.30 2.87
CA PRO A 229 -0.50 20.91 3.08
C PRO A 229 -0.90 19.60 2.42
N ASP A 230 -0.24 19.22 1.33
CA ASP A 230 -0.44 17.94 0.64
C ASP A 230 0.26 16.75 1.33
N GLY A 231 1.08 17.01 2.36
CA GLY A 231 1.82 16.01 3.13
C GLY A 231 3.23 15.71 2.61
N TYR A 232 3.65 16.30 1.50
CA TYR A 232 5.00 16.09 0.97
C TYR A 232 6.00 17.09 1.54
N MET A 233 7.24 16.64 1.71
CA MET A 233 8.36 17.45 2.16
C MET A 233 8.62 18.63 1.21
N LYS A 234 8.79 19.82 1.78
CA LYS A 234 9.18 21.00 1.02
C LYS A 234 10.67 20.99 0.74
N THR A 235 11.05 21.29 -0.50
CA THR A 235 12.45 21.37 -0.95
C THR A 235 12.66 22.57 -1.86
N ASN A 236 13.89 23.12 -1.85
CA ASN A 236 14.28 24.25 -2.69
C ASN A 236 13.28 25.40 -2.65
N ASP A 237 12.77 25.77 -1.48
CA ASP A 237 11.72 26.78 -1.39
C ASP A 237 11.67 27.43 0.00
N TRP A 238 11.05 28.60 0.04
CA TRP A 238 10.85 29.37 1.25
C TRP A 238 9.64 28.91 2.05
N GLN A 239 9.79 28.89 3.38
CA GLN A 239 8.70 28.70 4.32
C GLN A 239 8.69 29.88 5.31
N LYS A 240 7.53 30.48 5.50
CA LYS A 240 7.30 31.49 6.53
C LYS A 240 6.58 30.87 7.72
N ASP A 241 7.02 31.19 8.90
CA ASP A 241 6.29 30.92 10.14
C ASP A 241 6.13 32.21 10.98
N SER A 242 5.76 32.10 12.25
CA SER A 242 5.57 33.24 13.15
C SER A 242 6.86 33.99 13.46
N THR A 243 8.03 33.39 13.34
CA THR A 243 9.33 33.96 13.62
C THR A 243 9.94 34.66 12.39
N GLY A 244 9.74 34.12 11.21
CA GLY A 244 10.30 34.69 10.00
C GLY A 244 10.29 33.74 8.78
N TRP A 245 11.16 34.07 7.82
CA TRP A 245 11.37 33.25 6.64
C TRP A 245 12.51 32.28 6.82
N CYS A 246 12.28 31.01 6.50
CA CYS A 246 13.28 29.95 6.43
C CYS A 246 13.41 29.46 4.98
N TYR A 247 14.54 28.91 4.60
CA TYR A 247 14.74 28.24 3.33
C TYR A 247 14.98 26.74 3.53
N LEU A 248 14.29 25.91 2.79
CA LEU A 248 14.50 24.47 2.74
C LEU A 248 15.39 24.15 1.54
N GLY A 249 16.52 23.48 1.78
CA GLY A 249 17.46 23.09 0.76
C GLY A 249 16.93 22.00 -0.18
N LYS A 250 17.76 21.57 -1.10
CA LYS A 250 17.45 20.50 -2.06
C LYS A 250 17.11 19.18 -1.36
N ASP A 251 17.72 18.92 -0.24
CA ASP A 251 17.51 17.73 0.62
C ASP A 251 16.34 17.89 1.61
N GLY A 252 15.62 19.01 1.56
CA GLY A 252 14.52 19.36 2.46
C GLY A 252 14.92 19.90 3.81
N LYS A 253 16.21 19.96 4.14
CA LYS A 253 16.69 20.50 5.42
C LYS A 253 16.57 22.00 5.47
N GLN A 254 16.25 22.53 6.64
CA GLN A 254 16.34 23.95 6.91
C GLN A 254 17.80 24.39 6.82
N VAL A 255 18.08 25.33 5.93
CA VAL A 255 19.41 25.92 5.75
C VAL A 255 19.76 26.77 6.97
N LYS A 256 21.02 26.77 7.40
CA LYS A 256 21.54 27.54 8.53
C LYS A 256 22.94 28.08 8.24
N GLY A 257 23.19 29.33 8.64
CA GLY A 257 24.52 29.93 8.57
C GLY A 257 25.10 30.05 7.17
N ALA A 258 24.27 30.25 6.15
CA ALA A 258 24.68 30.16 4.76
C ALA A 258 24.03 31.25 3.87
N TRP A 259 24.74 31.58 2.81
CA TRP A 259 24.19 32.37 1.72
C TRP A 259 23.46 31.46 0.71
N ILE A 260 22.27 31.88 0.30
CA ILE A 260 21.51 31.20 -0.75
C ILE A 260 21.26 32.18 -1.91
N ARG A 261 21.29 31.64 -3.14
CA ARG A 261 20.90 32.38 -4.33
C ARG A 261 19.48 31.98 -4.74
N TRP A 262 18.56 32.94 -4.77
CA TRP A 262 17.17 32.73 -5.16
C TRP A 262 16.72 33.81 -6.12
N LYS A 263 16.28 33.42 -7.33
CA LYS A 263 15.77 34.36 -8.37
C LYS A 263 16.68 35.58 -8.58
N ASN A 264 17.96 35.33 -8.79
CA ASN A 264 19.03 36.35 -9.00
C ASN A 264 19.36 37.24 -7.80
N ASN A 265 18.78 37.03 -6.63
CA ASN A 265 19.11 37.72 -5.41
C ASN A 265 19.88 36.82 -4.44
N MET A 266 20.71 37.43 -3.60
CA MET A 266 21.42 36.74 -2.52
C MET A 266 20.72 37.00 -1.18
N TYR A 267 20.53 35.94 -0.41
CA TYR A 267 19.93 35.99 0.93
C TYR A 267 20.84 35.28 1.92
N TYR A 268 20.98 35.82 3.11
CA TYR A 268 21.69 35.15 4.16
C TYR A 268 20.72 34.50 5.15
N ILE A 269 20.95 33.24 5.44
CA ILE A 269 20.24 32.52 6.50
C ILE A 269 21.14 32.47 7.70
N LYS A 270 20.63 32.97 8.82
CA LYS A 270 21.37 33.03 10.11
C LYS A 270 21.59 31.60 10.65
N GLY A 271 22.44 31.48 11.66
CA GLY A 271 22.69 30.19 12.34
C GLY A 271 21.46 29.57 13.02
N ASP A 272 20.44 30.40 13.31
CA ASP A 272 19.14 29.95 13.83
C ASP A 272 18.17 29.41 12.74
N GLY A 273 18.55 29.52 11.46
CA GLY A 273 17.76 29.05 10.33
C GLY A 273 16.80 30.07 9.74
N TYR A 274 16.81 31.32 10.22
CA TYR A 274 15.94 32.38 9.70
C TYR A 274 16.68 33.35 8.80
N MET A 275 16.00 33.87 7.80
CA MET A 275 16.53 34.87 6.87
C MET A 275 16.94 36.16 7.64
N GLN A 276 18.13 36.65 7.36
CA GLN A 276 18.58 37.97 7.87
C GLN A 276 17.79 39.09 7.21
N THR A 277 17.28 40.00 8.03
CA THR A 277 16.62 41.21 7.60
C THR A 277 17.32 42.45 8.25
N GLY A 278 17.22 43.60 7.60
CA GLY A 278 17.88 44.83 8.08
C GLY A 278 19.41 44.80 7.91
N SER A 279 20.09 45.80 8.49
CA SER A 279 21.55 45.92 8.42
C SER A 279 22.23 44.94 9.38
N ALA A 280 23.23 44.21 8.88
CA ALA A 280 24.03 43.30 9.70
C ALA A 280 25.43 43.14 9.10
N ASN A 281 26.44 42.92 9.98
CA ASN A 281 27.75 42.46 9.54
C ASN A 281 27.72 40.94 9.42
N ILE A 282 27.70 40.46 8.15
CA ILE A 282 27.59 39.01 7.86
C ILE A 282 28.96 38.52 7.43
N PRO A 283 29.52 37.50 8.10
CA PRO A 283 30.75 36.86 7.64
C PRO A 283 30.59 36.31 6.26
N CYS A 284 31.52 36.57 5.38
CA CYS A 284 31.56 35.98 4.03
C CYS A 284 33.00 35.62 3.68
N SER A 285 33.18 34.55 2.94
CA SER A 285 34.42 34.13 2.32
C SER A 285 34.38 34.36 0.81
N PHE A 286 35.56 34.63 0.27
CA PHE A 286 35.72 34.76 -1.19
C PHE A 286 36.80 33.78 -1.63
N ASP A 287 36.59 33.19 -2.83
CA ASP A 287 37.61 32.38 -3.45
C ASP A 287 38.82 33.23 -3.93
N ALA A 288 39.83 32.57 -4.52
CA ALA A 288 41.04 33.23 -5.01
C ALA A 288 40.76 34.24 -6.11
N ASP A 289 39.64 34.14 -6.81
CA ASP A 289 39.19 35.07 -7.84
C ASP A 289 38.28 36.20 -7.28
N GLY A 290 38.12 36.28 -5.95
CA GLY A 290 37.29 37.28 -5.30
C GLY A 290 35.77 37.03 -5.42
N LYS A 291 35.34 35.83 -5.79
CA LYS A 291 33.93 35.45 -5.91
C LYS A 291 33.42 34.99 -4.55
N LEU A 292 32.24 35.48 -4.17
CA LEU A 292 31.59 35.07 -2.92
C LEU A 292 31.33 33.54 -2.95
N GLU A 293 31.94 32.84 -1.98
CA GLU A 293 31.65 31.44 -1.71
C GLU A 293 30.28 31.35 -1.01
N ALA A 294 29.22 31.33 -1.80
CA ALA A 294 27.90 30.99 -1.28
C ALA A 294 27.79 29.46 -1.18
N SER A 295 27.87 28.94 0.02
CA SER A 295 27.55 27.51 0.25
C SER A 295 26.04 27.30 0.09
N ILE A 296 25.69 26.73 -1.02
CA ILE A 296 24.52 25.91 -1.44
C ILE A 296 24.04 26.31 -2.81
#